data_7cf62571817c91f3a1090ab8593a08db
#
_entry.id   7cf62571817c91f3a1090ab8593a08db
#
_cell.length_a   1.000
_cell.length_b   1.000
_cell.length_c   1.000
_cell.angle_alpha   90.00
_cell.angle_beta   90.00
_cell.angle_gamma   90.00
#
_symmetry.space_group_name_H-M   'P 1'
#
loop_
_entity.id
_entity.type
_entity.pdbx_description
1 polymer ?
#
loop_
_entity_poly.entity_id
_entity_poly.type
_entity_poly.pdbx_seq_one_letter_code
_entity_poly.pdbx_strand_id
1 'polypeptide(L)'
;MPTLVALRHHTAYDYDRPVLVGPQTVRLRPAPHARTPILSYGLSILPEPHIRHWHQDPSGNFVARVFVPEPTTRFELTVELSAELAETNPFDFFLEPEAATWPFRYPAVLEQELIPYRTTAPIRPWLADLLTGLLLVKQPSVELLIALNRLVRDRIAYVTRPEPGVQSPRKTLERACGSCRDVAWLMVRVARNLGYAARFVSGYLIQLADAARPVPGVEGDSVDLHAWAEDYLPGAGWIGFDATSGLMAGVGHIPLAASAHPQSAAPVSGTVTASTAGFNIETSITRLVPPAS
;
A
#
# COMPACT_ATOMS: atom_id res chain seq x y z
N MET A 1 -6.91 -5.99 -24.65
CA MET A 1 -7.83 -4.85 -24.45
C MET A 1 -7.89 -4.57 -22.96
N PRO A 2 -8.04 -3.32 -22.53
CA PRO A 2 -8.20 -3.04 -21.10
C PRO A 2 -9.47 -3.69 -20.55
N THR A 3 -9.41 -4.13 -19.29
CA THR A 3 -10.56 -4.73 -18.61
C THR A 3 -11.16 -3.67 -17.68
N LEU A 4 -12.45 -3.36 -17.89
CA LEU A 4 -13.19 -2.48 -17.00
C LEU A 4 -13.68 -3.28 -15.79
N VAL A 5 -13.48 -2.72 -14.60
CA VAL A 5 -13.90 -3.36 -13.35
C VAL A 5 -14.66 -2.39 -12.46
N ALA A 6 -15.62 -2.92 -11.70
CA ALA A 6 -16.24 -2.25 -10.57
C ALA A 6 -15.81 -2.95 -9.29
N LEU A 7 -15.31 -2.17 -8.34
CA LEU A 7 -14.91 -2.60 -7.01
C LEU A 7 -15.86 -2.02 -5.98
N ARG A 8 -16.28 -2.86 -5.02
CA ARG A 8 -16.96 -2.42 -3.80
C ARG A 8 -16.16 -2.90 -2.60
N HIS A 9 -15.88 -1.98 -1.68
CA HIS A 9 -15.25 -2.25 -0.40
C HIS A 9 -16.16 -1.71 0.69
N HIS A 10 -16.54 -2.56 1.62
CA HIS A 10 -17.33 -2.22 2.79
C HIS A 10 -16.56 -2.55 4.06
N THR A 11 -16.48 -1.60 4.98
CA THR A 11 -15.89 -1.76 6.31
C THR A 11 -16.91 -1.37 7.35
N ALA A 12 -17.15 -2.23 8.34
CA ALA A 12 -18.03 -1.98 9.45
C ALA A 12 -17.32 -2.17 10.79
N TYR A 13 -17.58 -1.27 11.71
CA TYR A 13 -17.20 -1.34 13.12
C TYR A 13 -18.46 -1.42 13.96
N ASP A 14 -18.67 -2.55 14.64
CA ASP A 14 -19.79 -2.79 15.53
C ASP A 14 -19.32 -2.68 16.98
N TYR A 15 -19.94 -1.78 17.76
CA TYR A 15 -19.58 -1.51 19.15
C TYR A 15 -20.57 -2.16 20.10
N ASP A 16 -20.07 -2.70 21.23
CA ASP A 16 -20.89 -3.36 22.26
C ASP A 16 -21.84 -2.40 23.01
N ARG A 17 -21.67 -1.11 22.82
CA ARG A 17 -22.48 -0.03 23.39
C ARG A 17 -22.43 1.24 22.53
N PRO A 18 -23.34 2.21 22.70
CA PRO A 18 -23.19 3.50 22.03
C PRO A 18 -21.88 4.18 22.42
N VAL A 19 -21.09 4.58 21.42
CA VAL A 19 -19.79 5.24 21.55
C VAL A 19 -19.81 6.61 20.89
N LEU A 20 -19.04 7.54 21.40
CA LEU A 20 -18.68 8.75 20.68
C LEU A 20 -17.52 8.41 19.74
N VAL A 21 -17.78 8.53 18.43
CA VAL A 21 -16.79 8.37 17.39
C VAL A 21 -16.06 9.70 17.26
N GLY A 22 -14.82 9.77 17.77
CA GLY A 22 -13.95 10.92 17.58
C GLY A 22 -13.63 11.14 16.09
N PRO A 23 -12.97 12.25 15.74
CA PRO A 23 -12.66 12.54 14.34
C PRO A 23 -11.89 11.40 13.68
N GLN A 24 -12.49 10.78 12.67
CA GLN A 24 -11.88 9.73 11.88
C GLN A 24 -11.09 10.33 10.70
N THR A 25 -10.01 9.67 10.34
CA THR A 25 -9.19 9.98 9.16
C THR A 25 -9.32 8.80 8.20
N VAL A 26 -9.94 9.02 7.05
CA VAL A 26 -10.22 7.99 6.04
C VAL A 26 -9.39 8.27 4.79
N ARG A 27 -8.58 7.30 4.37
CA ARG A 27 -7.72 7.31 3.19
C ARG A 27 -8.10 6.16 2.27
N LEU A 28 -9.32 6.20 1.75
CA LEU A 28 -9.88 5.17 0.87
C LEU A 28 -10.17 5.69 -0.54
N ARG A 29 -9.69 6.90 -0.87
CA ARG A 29 -9.74 7.44 -2.22
C ARG A 29 -8.42 7.17 -2.94
N PRO A 30 -8.44 6.67 -4.20
CA PRO A 30 -7.23 6.46 -4.98
C PRO A 30 -6.33 7.69 -4.98
N ALA A 31 -5.05 7.46 -4.73
CA ALA A 31 -4.05 8.53 -4.63
C ALA A 31 -3.81 9.19 -6.01
N PRO A 32 -3.38 10.46 -6.04
CA PRO A 32 -3.16 11.19 -7.30
C PRO A 32 -2.13 10.53 -8.23
N HIS A 33 -1.23 9.72 -7.68
CA HIS A 33 -0.19 9.01 -8.44
C HIS A 33 -0.61 7.60 -8.89
N ALA A 34 -1.89 7.22 -8.74
CA ALA A 34 -2.39 5.96 -9.26
C ALA A 34 -2.19 5.90 -10.78
N ARG A 35 -1.50 4.85 -11.25
CA ARG A 35 -1.27 4.63 -12.70
C ARG A 35 -2.50 4.08 -13.40
N THR A 36 -3.33 3.35 -12.67
CA THR A 36 -4.59 2.79 -13.16
C THR A 36 -5.62 3.89 -13.29
N PRO A 37 -6.21 4.12 -14.48
CA PRO A 37 -7.28 5.09 -14.68
C PRO A 37 -8.50 4.78 -13.82
N ILE A 38 -8.90 5.74 -12.99
CA ILE A 38 -10.08 5.66 -12.14
C ILE A 38 -11.21 6.40 -12.85
N LEU A 39 -12.25 5.67 -13.21
CA LEU A 39 -13.39 6.19 -13.98
C LEU A 39 -14.47 6.80 -13.09
N SER A 40 -14.69 6.20 -11.92
CA SER A 40 -15.61 6.72 -10.90
C SER A 40 -15.12 6.37 -9.50
N TYR A 41 -15.53 7.19 -8.52
CA TYR A 41 -15.26 6.97 -7.12
C TYR A 41 -16.38 7.54 -6.25
N GLY A 42 -16.87 6.75 -5.31
CA GLY A 42 -17.82 7.13 -4.28
C GLY A 42 -17.37 6.68 -2.90
N LEU A 43 -17.64 7.47 -1.87
CA LEU A 43 -17.47 7.12 -0.46
C LEU A 43 -18.78 7.43 0.28
N SER A 44 -19.45 6.40 0.75
CA SER A 44 -20.62 6.48 1.63
C SER A 44 -20.20 6.18 3.06
N ILE A 45 -20.79 6.89 4.02
CA ILE A 45 -20.44 6.83 5.44
C ILE A 45 -21.72 6.75 6.24
N LEU A 46 -21.78 5.85 7.21
CA LEU A 46 -22.87 5.75 8.19
C LEU A 46 -22.28 5.80 9.60
N PRO A 47 -23.04 6.32 10.61
CA PRO A 47 -24.41 6.81 10.49
C PRO A 47 -24.53 8.22 9.92
N GLU A 48 -25.75 8.58 9.55
CA GLU A 48 -26.16 9.95 9.32
C GLU A 48 -26.83 10.53 10.60
N PRO A 49 -26.68 11.84 10.90
CA PRO A 49 -25.85 12.79 10.18
C PRO A 49 -24.37 12.65 10.53
N HIS A 50 -23.49 12.93 9.56
CA HIS A 50 -22.07 13.08 9.81
C HIS A 50 -21.52 14.32 9.07
N ILE A 51 -20.39 14.84 9.53
CA ILE A 51 -19.65 15.92 8.88
C ILE A 51 -18.44 15.32 8.19
N ARG A 52 -18.25 15.61 6.91
CA ARG A 52 -17.11 15.14 6.12
C ARG A 52 -16.39 16.31 5.47
N HIS A 53 -15.07 16.39 5.68
CA HIS A 53 -14.21 17.38 5.04
C HIS A 53 -13.05 16.70 4.32
N TRP A 54 -12.87 17.04 3.04
CA TRP A 54 -11.76 16.55 2.22
C TRP A 54 -10.57 17.51 2.24
N HIS A 55 -9.37 16.98 2.39
CA HIS A 55 -8.12 17.70 2.24
C HIS A 55 -7.02 16.74 1.74
N GLN A 56 -5.83 17.27 1.47
CA GLN A 56 -4.64 16.48 1.24
C GLN A 56 -3.75 16.53 2.48
N ASP A 57 -3.10 15.39 2.79
CA ASP A 57 -2.08 15.34 3.83
C ASP A 57 -0.71 15.80 3.29
N PRO A 58 0.34 15.93 4.15
CA PRO A 58 1.67 16.35 3.69
C PRO A 58 2.32 15.45 2.64
N SER A 59 1.85 14.22 2.47
CA SER A 59 2.31 13.28 1.43
C SER A 59 1.49 13.38 0.14
N GLY A 60 0.50 14.30 0.08
CA GLY A 60 -0.37 14.49 -1.08
C GLY A 60 -1.54 13.51 -1.18
N ASN A 61 -1.75 12.64 -0.19
CA ASN A 61 -2.87 11.70 -0.18
C ASN A 61 -4.20 12.41 0.04
N PHE A 62 -5.26 11.92 -0.59
CA PHE A 62 -6.62 12.38 -0.29
C PHE A 62 -7.08 11.83 1.07
N VAL A 63 -7.55 12.73 1.92
CA VAL A 63 -8.02 12.42 3.28
C VAL A 63 -9.41 12.97 3.48
N ALA A 64 -10.35 12.10 3.87
CA ALA A 64 -11.63 12.53 4.43
C ALA A 64 -11.53 12.57 5.95
N ARG A 65 -11.70 13.75 6.54
CA ARG A 65 -11.94 13.91 7.99
C ARG A 65 -13.42 13.76 8.23
N VAL A 66 -13.78 12.80 9.07
CA VAL A 66 -15.17 12.46 9.37
C VAL A 66 -15.44 12.66 10.84
N PHE A 67 -16.54 13.33 11.17
CA PHE A 67 -17.02 13.51 12.53
C PHE A 67 -18.46 13.08 12.61
N VAL A 68 -18.76 12.20 13.58
CA VAL A 68 -20.11 11.72 13.90
C VAL A 68 -20.55 12.40 15.19
N PRO A 69 -21.56 13.29 15.14
CA PRO A 69 -21.94 14.10 16.31
C PRO A 69 -22.68 13.30 17.39
N GLU A 70 -23.41 12.27 16.99
CA GLU A 70 -24.24 11.46 17.89
C GLU A 70 -23.55 10.15 18.29
N PRO A 71 -23.80 9.66 19.53
CA PRO A 71 -23.36 8.33 19.92
C PRO A 71 -23.95 7.26 18.99
N THR A 72 -23.11 6.29 18.59
CA THR A 72 -23.54 5.21 17.71
C THR A 72 -23.02 3.86 18.18
N THR A 73 -23.74 2.79 17.86
CA THR A 73 -23.29 1.40 18.03
C THR A 73 -22.62 0.85 16.78
N ARG A 74 -22.63 1.62 15.66
CA ARG A 74 -22.06 1.14 14.39
C ARG A 74 -21.52 2.30 13.56
N PHE A 75 -20.34 2.11 12.97
CA PHE A 75 -19.71 3.03 12.03
C PHE A 75 -19.33 2.28 10.76
N GLU A 76 -19.80 2.75 9.60
CA GLU A 76 -19.60 2.06 8.33
C GLU A 76 -19.02 2.98 7.27
N LEU A 77 -18.19 2.40 6.43
CA LEU A 77 -17.58 3.04 5.25
C LEU A 77 -17.80 2.12 4.05
N THR A 78 -18.37 2.66 2.97
CA THR A 78 -18.48 1.94 1.71
C THR A 78 -17.81 2.74 0.61
N VAL A 79 -16.86 2.11 -0.09
CA VAL A 79 -16.23 2.64 -1.30
C VAL A 79 -16.81 1.91 -2.49
N GLU A 80 -17.18 2.66 -3.50
CA GLU A 80 -17.52 2.17 -4.84
C GLU A 80 -16.59 2.84 -5.84
N LEU A 81 -15.96 2.05 -6.68
CA LEU A 81 -14.91 2.50 -7.58
C LEU A 81 -15.02 1.73 -8.89
N SER A 82 -14.90 2.42 -10.03
CA SER A 82 -14.65 1.77 -11.31
C SER A 82 -13.30 2.17 -11.87
N ALA A 83 -12.61 1.22 -12.48
CA ALA A 83 -11.27 1.40 -13.00
C ALA A 83 -11.06 0.66 -14.32
N GLU A 84 -10.09 1.12 -15.08
CA GLU A 84 -9.64 0.50 -16.32
C GLU A 84 -8.28 -0.18 -16.09
N LEU A 85 -8.28 -1.51 -16.09
CA LEU A 85 -7.06 -2.32 -15.94
C LEU A 85 -6.51 -2.65 -17.32
N ALA A 86 -5.36 -2.04 -17.66
CA ALA A 86 -4.63 -2.31 -18.89
C ALA A 86 -3.25 -2.88 -18.55
N GLU A 87 -2.85 -3.98 -19.18
CA GLU A 87 -1.50 -4.51 -19.01
C GLU A 87 -0.46 -3.43 -19.34
N THR A 88 0.40 -3.13 -18.38
CA THR A 88 1.51 -2.20 -18.55
C THR A 88 2.82 -2.92 -18.27
N ASN A 89 3.86 -2.58 -19.01
CA ASN A 89 5.20 -3.03 -18.71
C ASN A 89 5.68 -2.32 -17.42
N PRO A 90 5.95 -3.02 -16.31
CA PRO A 90 6.42 -2.39 -15.09
C PRO A 90 7.80 -1.76 -15.21
N PHE A 91 8.54 -2.08 -16.29
CA PHE A 91 9.85 -1.52 -16.63
C PHE A 91 9.77 -0.35 -17.62
N ASP A 92 8.58 0.13 -17.96
CA ASP A 92 8.41 1.28 -18.86
C ASP A 92 8.69 2.60 -18.13
N PHE A 93 9.97 2.84 -17.90
CA PHE A 93 10.51 4.08 -17.31
C PHE A 93 11.97 4.30 -17.74
N PHE A 94 12.43 5.53 -17.63
CA PHE A 94 13.82 5.90 -17.82
C PHE A 94 14.49 6.18 -16.48
N LEU A 95 15.77 5.85 -16.37
CA LEU A 95 16.61 6.24 -15.23
C LEU A 95 17.56 7.35 -15.66
N GLU A 96 17.78 8.28 -14.76
CA GLU A 96 18.94 9.16 -14.89
C GLU A 96 20.22 8.32 -14.84
N PRO A 97 21.24 8.63 -15.68
CA PRO A 97 22.45 7.81 -15.77
C PRO A 97 23.14 7.57 -14.42
N GLU A 98 23.11 8.57 -13.53
CA GLU A 98 23.70 8.51 -12.20
C GLU A 98 23.00 7.49 -11.29
N ALA A 99 21.71 7.26 -11.50
CA ALA A 99 20.89 6.33 -10.73
C ALA A 99 20.80 4.92 -11.33
N ALA A 100 21.32 4.74 -12.54
CA ALA A 100 21.29 3.44 -13.21
C ALA A 100 22.05 2.34 -12.46
N THR A 101 23.08 2.73 -11.69
CA THR A 101 23.94 1.81 -10.95
C THR A 101 23.99 2.13 -9.47
N TRP A 102 23.72 1.14 -8.61
CA TRP A 102 23.90 1.24 -7.15
C TRP A 102 25.35 0.95 -6.75
N PRO A 103 25.91 1.64 -5.74
CA PRO A 103 25.34 2.77 -5.01
C PRO A 103 25.41 4.07 -5.80
N PHE A 104 24.36 4.89 -5.66
CA PHE A 104 24.31 6.22 -6.27
C PHE A 104 23.97 7.31 -5.21
N ARG A 105 24.05 8.59 -5.61
CA ARG A 105 23.66 9.71 -4.80
C ARG A 105 22.52 10.47 -5.47
N TYR A 106 21.54 10.89 -4.69
CA TYR A 106 20.50 11.78 -5.17
C TYR A 106 21.09 13.18 -5.48
N PRO A 107 20.64 13.86 -6.54
CA PRO A 107 20.91 15.29 -6.73
C PRO A 107 20.53 16.10 -5.49
N ALA A 108 21.26 17.17 -5.17
CA ALA A 108 21.14 17.89 -3.90
C ALA A 108 19.71 18.38 -3.58
N VAL A 109 18.98 18.90 -4.58
CA VAL A 109 17.60 19.34 -4.39
C VAL A 109 16.70 18.14 -4.03
N LEU A 110 16.79 17.08 -4.81
CA LEU A 110 16.01 15.87 -4.62
C LEU A 110 16.35 15.17 -3.30
N GLU A 111 17.61 15.21 -2.88
CA GLU A 111 18.05 14.69 -1.59
C GLU A 111 17.32 15.36 -0.42
N GLN A 112 17.11 16.69 -0.49
CA GLN A 112 16.37 17.46 0.53
C GLN A 112 14.87 17.06 0.54
N GLU A 113 14.24 16.96 -0.61
CA GLU A 113 12.84 16.59 -0.74
C GLU A 113 12.56 15.15 -0.26
N LEU A 114 13.53 14.27 -0.39
CA LEU A 114 13.43 12.86 -0.02
C LEU A 114 13.86 12.54 1.42
N ILE A 115 14.25 13.53 2.24
CA ILE A 115 14.68 13.33 3.64
C ILE A 115 13.72 12.41 4.43
N PRO A 116 12.38 12.61 4.44
CA PRO A 116 11.48 11.76 5.22
C PRO A 116 11.52 10.29 4.80
N TYR A 117 11.78 10.05 3.52
CA TYR A 117 11.77 8.72 2.89
C TYR A 117 13.12 8.01 2.96
N ARG A 118 14.17 8.70 3.39
CA ARG A 118 15.53 8.17 3.59
C ARG A 118 15.90 7.99 5.05
N THR A 119 15.09 8.57 5.95
CA THR A 119 15.34 8.46 7.39
C THR A 119 15.26 7.02 7.86
N THR A 120 16.35 6.50 8.41
CA THR A 120 16.47 5.15 8.92
C THR A 120 17.26 5.10 10.22
N ALA A 121 17.04 4.06 11.02
CA ALA A 121 17.93 3.76 12.15
C ALA A 121 19.21 3.07 11.62
N PRO A 122 20.33 3.17 12.35
CA PRO A 122 21.56 2.47 11.97
C PRO A 122 21.33 0.96 11.72
N ILE A 123 22.12 0.39 10.81
CA ILE A 123 22.12 -1.05 10.53
C ILE A 123 22.41 -1.80 11.83
N ARG A 124 21.51 -2.73 12.16
CA ARG A 124 21.66 -3.60 13.31
C ARG A 124 21.98 -5.03 12.85
N PRO A 125 22.54 -5.90 13.71
CA PRO A 125 22.94 -7.26 13.33
C PRO A 125 21.85 -8.03 12.58
N TRP A 126 20.59 -7.95 13.03
CA TRP A 126 19.46 -8.63 12.39
C TRP A 126 19.23 -8.21 10.93
N LEU A 127 19.54 -6.95 10.59
CA LEU A 127 19.44 -6.46 9.21
C LEU A 127 20.67 -6.89 8.40
N ALA A 128 21.85 -6.87 9.00
CA ALA A 128 23.06 -7.35 8.36
C ALA A 128 22.91 -8.83 7.95
N ASP A 129 22.35 -9.66 8.81
CA ASP A 129 22.09 -11.09 8.54
C ASP A 129 21.14 -11.26 7.34
N LEU A 130 20.09 -10.47 7.23
CA LEU A 130 19.22 -10.48 6.05
C LEU A 130 20.01 -10.12 4.78
N LEU A 131 20.82 -9.07 4.84
CA LEU A 131 21.56 -8.55 3.69
C LEU A 131 22.70 -9.49 3.22
N THR A 132 23.12 -10.46 4.03
CA THR A 132 24.08 -11.50 3.57
C THR A 132 23.55 -12.31 2.39
N GLY A 133 22.23 -12.36 2.18
CA GLY A 133 21.60 -12.98 1.01
C GLY A 133 21.71 -12.17 -0.28
N LEU A 134 22.23 -10.94 -0.21
CA LEU A 134 22.40 -10.05 -1.36
C LEU A 134 23.89 -9.87 -1.69
N LEU A 135 24.18 -9.80 -3.00
CA LEU A 135 25.50 -9.42 -3.48
C LEU A 135 25.60 -7.88 -3.48
N LEU A 136 26.15 -7.29 -2.40
CA LEU A 136 26.27 -5.84 -2.26
C LEU A 136 27.54 -5.31 -2.95
N VAL A 137 27.57 -5.44 -4.28
CA VAL A 137 28.60 -4.88 -5.15
C VAL A 137 27.95 -3.89 -6.12
N LYS A 138 28.76 -3.13 -6.83
CA LYS A 138 28.27 -2.21 -7.86
C LYS A 138 27.48 -2.99 -8.94
N GLN A 139 26.18 -2.67 -9.08
CA GLN A 139 25.25 -3.38 -9.95
C GLN A 139 24.07 -2.48 -10.36
N PRO A 140 23.24 -2.86 -11.35
CA PRO A 140 22.06 -2.08 -11.73
C PRO A 140 21.12 -1.88 -10.56
N SER A 141 20.69 -0.63 -10.35
CA SER A 141 19.86 -0.24 -9.19
C SER A 141 18.53 -0.99 -9.12
N VAL A 142 17.88 -1.19 -10.26
CA VAL A 142 16.58 -1.91 -10.34
C VAL A 142 16.77 -3.39 -10.04
N GLU A 143 17.83 -4.01 -10.54
CA GLU A 143 18.13 -5.42 -10.30
C GLU A 143 18.37 -5.70 -8.81
N LEU A 144 19.08 -4.79 -8.10
CA LEU A 144 19.26 -4.89 -6.67
C LEU A 144 17.93 -4.81 -5.91
N LEU A 145 17.03 -3.88 -6.30
CA LEU A 145 15.70 -3.77 -5.68
C LEU A 145 14.84 -5.01 -5.94
N ILE A 146 14.88 -5.57 -7.15
CA ILE A 146 14.20 -6.83 -7.47
C ILE A 146 14.77 -7.99 -6.64
N ALA A 147 16.10 -8.08 -6.53
CA ALA A 147 16.74 -9.11 -5.71
C ALA A 147 16.37 -8.96 -4.22
N LEU A 148 16.33 -7.73 -3.71
CA LEU A 148 15.88 -7.43 -2.35
C LEU A 148 14.41 -7.83 -2.15
N ASN A 149 13.53 -7.47 -3.08
CA ASN A 149 12.11 -7.79 -3.03
C ASN A 149 11.88 -9.31 -2.93
N ARG A 150 12.58 -10.07 -3.77
CA ARG A 150 12.55 -11.55 -3.74
C ARG A 150 13.13 -12.12 -2.46
N LEU A 151 14.25 -11.57 -1.98
CA LEU A 151 14.86 -12.00 -0.71
C LEU A 151 13.89 -11.83 0.46
N VAL A 152 13.19 -10.70 0.54
CA VAL A 152 12.19 -10.46 1.59
C VAL A 152 11.02 -11.45 1.47
N ARG A 153 10.49 -11.67 0.26
CA ARG A 153 9.45 -12.65 -0.02
C ARG A 153 9.86 -14.06 0.42
N ASP A 154 11.09 -14.48 0.12
CA ASP A 154 11.57 -15.84 0.40
C ASP A 154 11.86 -16.07 1.90
N ARG A 155 12.08 -14.99 2.67
CA ARG A 155 12.37 -15.03 4.10
C ARG A 155 11.15 -14.94 4.99
N ILE A 156 10.04 -14.39 4.49
CA ILE A 156 8.88 -14.08 5.31
C ILE A 156 7.65 -14.83 4.79
N ALA A 157 7.17 -15.78 5.58
CA ALA A 157 5.91 -16.44 5.27
C ALA A 157 4.74 -15.44 5.42
N TYR A 158 3.92 -15.34 4.38
CA TYR A 158 2.72 -14.52 4.44
C TYR A 158 1.67 -15.13 5.36
N VAL A 159 1.11 -14.33 6.25
CA VAL A 159 0.01 -14.70 7.12
C VAL A 159 -1.01 -13.57 7.23
N THR A 160 -2.28 -13.93 7.25
CA THR A 160 -3.33 -12.95 7.61
C THR A 160 -3.23 -12.62 9.09
N ARG A 161 -3.16 -11.33 9.41
CA ARG A 161 -2.98 -10.86 10.78
C ARG A 161 -4.07 -9.85 11.13
N PRO A 162 -5.04 -10.23 12.00
CA PRO A 162 -6.17 -9.36 12.37
C PRO A 162 -5.77 -8.21 13.32
N GLU A 163 -4.66 -8.35 14.07
CA GLU A 163 -4.24 -7.33 15.02
C GLU A 163 -3.95 -6.01 14.31
N PRO A 164 -4.37 -4.88 14.89
CA PRO A 164 -4.14 -3.57 14.29
C PRO A 164 -2.65 -3.20 14.27
N GLY A 165 -2.32 -2.23 13.42
CA GLY A 165 -0.96 -1.70 13.29
C GLY A 165 -0.02 -2.61 12.49
N VAL A 166 1.25 -2.28 12.52
CA VAL A 166 2.33 -2.91 11.74
C VAL A 166 3.41 -3.43 12.68
N GLN A 167 3.87 -4.66 12.46
CA GLN A 167 4.99 -5.20 13.22
C GLN A 167 6.27 -4.39 12.95
N SER A 168 7.15 -4.29 13.96
CA SER A 168 8.47 -3.75 13.68
C SER A 168 9.24 -4.68 12.72
N PRO A 169 10.08 -4.16 11.82
CA PRO A 169 10.87 -4.96 10.88
C PRO A 169 11.67 -6.07 11.56
N ARG A 170 12.24 -5.77 12.73
CA ARG A 170 12.94 -6.76 13.55
C ARG A 170 12.02 -7.93 13.94
N LYS A 171 10.81 -7.62 14.45
CA LYS A 171 9.85 -8.65 14.88
C LYS A 171 9.37 -9.49 13.68
N THR A 172 9.20 -8.89 12.50
CA THR A 172 8.84 -9.60 11.27
C THR A 172 9.92 -10.61 10.89
N LEU A 173 11.19 -10.21 10.93
CA LEU A 173 12.31 -11.10 10.65
C LEU A 173 12.49 -12.20 11.70
N GLU A 174 12.41 -11.87 13.01
CA GLU A 174 12.54 -12.84 14.10
C GLU A 174 11.45 -13.92 14.06
N ARG A 175 10.23 -13.54 13.61
CA ARG A 175 9.11 -14.47 13.45
C ARG A 175 9.12 -15.19 12.11
N ALA A 176 9.88 -14.69 11.15
CA ALA A 176 9.87 -15.13 9.75
C ALA A 176 8.44 -15.19 9.15
N CYS A 177 7.50 -14.39 9.68
CA CYS A 177 6.13 -14.28 9.16
C CYS A 177 5.52 -12.91 9.43
N GLY A 178 4.61 -12.49 8.54
CA GLY A 178 3.90 -11.22 8.63
C GLY A 178 2.79 -11.07 7.60
N SER A 179 1.93 -10.08 7.80
CA SER A 179 0.94 -9.66 6.80
C SER A 179 1.59 -8.76 5.75
N CYS A 180 0.86 -8.42 4.67
CA CYS A 180 1.34 -7.53 3.62
C CYS A 180 1.94 -6.23 4.17
N ARG A 181 1.29 -5.60 5.16
CA ARG A 181 1.78 -4.36 5.78
C ARG A 181 3.08 -4.53 6.57
N ASP A 182 3.28 -5.70 7.19
CA ASP A 182 4.50 -6.01 7.96
C ASP A 182 5.68 -6.22 7.00
N VAL A 183 5.44 -6.95 5.92
CA VAL A 183 6.41 -7.25 4.85
C VAL A 183 6.77 -5.98 4.08
N ALA A 184 5.79 -5.17 3.70
CA ALA A 184 6.01 -3.88 3.04
C ALA A 184 6.84 -2.93 3.90
N TRP A 185 6.57 -2.87 5.23
CA TRP A 185 7.37 -2.04 6.12
C TRP A 185 8.79 -2.56 6.30
N LEU A 186 8.99 -3.86 6.33
CA LEU A 186 10.34 -4.45 6.31
C LEU A 186 11.08 -4.04 5.04
N MET A 187 10.45 -4.17 3.85
CA MET A 187 11.04 -3.79 2.57
C MET A 187 11.48 -2.32 2.55
N VAL A 188 10.59 -1.39 2.96
CA VAL A 188 10.91 0.04 3.09
C VAL A 188 12.13 0.27 3.98
N ARG A 189 12.20 -0.39 5.13
CA ARG A 189 13.30 -0.20 6.08
C ARG A 189 14.62 -0.74 5.55
N VAL A 190 14.60 -1.84 4.83
CA VAL A 190 15.81 -2.42 4.22
C VAL A 190 16.30 -1.56 3.06
N ALA A 191 15.41 -1.14 2.16
CA ALA A 191 15.74 -0.26 1.03
C ALA A 191 16.39 1.05 1.50
N ARG A 192 15.84 1.69 2.56
CA ARG A 192 16.44 2.88 3.17
C ARG A 192 17.85 2.65 3.69
N ASN A 193 18.13 1.48 4.27
CA ASN A 193 19.47 1.15 4.75
C ASN A 193 20.47 0.93 3.60
N LEU A 194 19.98 0.58 2.40
CA LEU A 194 20.78 0.50 1.18
C LEU A 194 20.93 1.87 0.49
N GLY A 195 20.35 2.95 1.06
CA GLY A 195 20.48 4.32 0.57
C GLY A 195 19.35 4.78 -0.34
N TYR A 196 18.38 3.93 -0.66
CA TYR A 196 17.20 4.32 -1.43
C TYR A 196 16.24 5.18 -0.59
N ALA A 197 15.57 6.12 -1.23
CA ALA A 197 14.39 6.75 -0.66
C ALA A 197 13.21 5.80 -0.88
N ALA A 198 12.60 5.34 0.21
CA ALA A 198 11.52 4.37 0.16
C ALA A 198 10.31 4.82 0.98
N ARG A 199 9.10 4.51 0.52
CA ARG A 199 7.84 4.82 1.20
C ARG A 199 6.92 3.61 1.31
N PHE A 200 6.10 3.64 2.34
CA PHE A 200 5.06 2.64 2.55
C PHE A 200 3.80 3.06 1.81
N VAL A 201 3.17 2.12 1.12
CA VAL A 201 1.91 2.34 0.40
C VAL A 201 0.86 1.38 0.92
N SER A 202 -0.34 1.91 1.15
CA SER A 202 -1.57 1.12 1.30
C SER A 202 -2.48 1.34 0.10
N GLY A 203 -3.18 0.31 -0.33
CA GLY A 203 -4.03 0.38 -1.51
C GLY A 203 -4.91 -0.84 -1.68
N TYR A 204 -5.51 -0.96 -2.84
CA TYR A 204 -6.16 -2.18 -3.29
C TYR A 204 -5.20 -3.00 -4.14
N LEU A 205 -5.27 -4.32 -3.99
CA LEU A 205 -4.71 -5.28 -4.93
C LEU A 205 -5.86 -6.00 -5.62
N ILE A 206 -5.99 -5.76 -6.91
CA ILE A 206 -6.96 -6.44 -7.79
C ILE A 206 -6.23 -7.57 -8.50
N GLN A 207 -6.74 -8.78 -8.38
CA GLN A 207 -6.26 -9.96 -9.08
C GLN A 207 -7.40 -10.51 -9.93
N LEU A 208 -7.21 -10.51 -11.25
CA LEU A 208 -8.19 -11.08 -12.18
C LEU A 208 -7.72 -12.46 -12.59
N ALA A 209 -8.62 -13.43 -12.45
CA ALA A 209 -8.37 -14.78 -12.94
C ALA A 209 -8.25 -14.77 -14.48
N ASP A 210 -7.19 -15.37 -14.98
CA ASP A 210 -6.98 -15.61 -16.41
C ASP A 210 -6.81 -17.10 -16.65
N ALA A 211 -7.81 -17.71 -17.25
CA ALA A 211 -7.77 -19.15 -17.58
C ALA A 211 -6.62 -19.49 -18.56
N ALA A 212 -6.16 -18.52 -19.37
CA ALA A 212 -5.05 -18.71 -20.30
C ALA A 212 -3.69 -18.54 -19.61
N ARG A 213 -3.64 -17.82 -18.48
CA ARG A 213 -2.43 -17.56 -17.68
C ARG A 213 -2.74 -17.71 -16.20
N PRO A 214 -2.97 -18.93 -15.70
CA PRO A 214 -3.35 -19.11 -14.30
C PRO A 214 -2.24 -18.64 -13.37
N VAL A 215 -2.61 -17.81 -12.41
CA VAL A 215 -1.70 -17.36 -11.34
C VAL A 215 -1.91 -18.30 -10.14
N PRO A 216 -0.87 -18.94 -9.61
CA PRO A 216 -1.01 -19.82 -8.45
C PRO A 216 -1.68 -19.11 -7.28
N GLY A 217 -2.74 -19.70 -6.71
CA GLY A 217 -3.49 -19.14 -5.59
C GLY A 217 -4.59 -18.15 -5.97
N VAL A 218 -4.81 -17.85 -7.25
CA VAL A 218 -5.91 -17.01 -7.75
C VAL A 218 -6.96 -17.92 -8.41
N GLU A 219 -8.02 -18.27 -7.67
CA GLU A 219 -9.10 -19.14 -8.17
C GLU A 219 -10.23 -18.36 -8.87
N GLY A 220 -10.31 -17.04 -8.64
CA GLY A 220 -11.32 -16.15 -9.20
C GLY A 220 -10.87 -14.70 -9.17
N ASP A 221 -11.70 -13.79 -9.69
CA ASP A 221 -11.45 -12.37 -9.56
C ASP A 221 -11.56 -11.98 -8.08
N SER A 222 -10.55 -11.28 -7.57
CA SER A 222 -10.49 -10.85 -6.18
C SER A 222 -9.96 -9.43 -6.05
N VAL A 223 -10.32 -8.80 -4.97
CA VAL A 223 -9.75 -7.51 -4.53
C VAL A 223 -9.63 -7.48 -3.03
N ASP A 224 -8.48 -7.02 -2.55
CA ASP A 224 -8.19 -6.90 -1.13
C ASP A 224 -7.51 -5.57 -0.80
N LEU A 225 -7.65 -5.13 0.46
CA LEU A 225 -6.75 -4.13 1.01
C LEU A 225 -5.35 -4.71 1.12
N HIS A 226 -4.39 -4.01 0.55
CA HIS A 226 -3.02 -4.47 0.43
C HIS A 226 -2.02 -3.39 0.81
N ALA A 227 -0.75 -3.79 0.95
CA ALA A 227 0.35 -2.88 1.21
C ALA A 227 1.62 -3.34 0.50
N TRP A 228 2.39 -2.36 0.00
CA TRP A 228 3.68 -2.58 -0.67
C TRP A 228 4.66 -1.45 -0.35
N ALA A 229 5.87 -1.58 -0.85
CA ALA A 229 6.89 -0.54 -0.80
C ALA A 229 7.00 0.17 -2.14
N GLU A 230 7.34 1.45 -2.13
CA GLU A 230 7.79 2.16 -3.32
C GLU A 230 9.16 2.78 -3.06
N ASP A 231 10.06 2.62 -4.02
CA ASP A 231 11.41 3.17 -4.00
C ASP A 231 11.55 4.24 -5.08
N TYR A 232 12.16 5.37 -4.71
CA TYR A 232 12.35 6.48 -5.63
C TYR A 232 13.65 6.32 -6.41
N LEU A 233 13.54 6.31 -7.72
CA LEU A 233 14.68 6.29 -8.64
C LEU A 233 14.68 7.56 -9.50
N PRO A 234 15.75 8.35 -9.50
CA PRO A 234 15.88 9.52 -10.37
C PRO A 234 15.61 9.16 -11.85
N GLY A 235 14.74 9.94 -12.47
CA GLY A 235 14.21 9.70 -13.83
C GLY A 235 12.93 8.86 -13.86
N ALA A 236 12.82 7.81 -13.04
CA ALA A 236 11.66 6.91 -13.00
C ALA A 236 10.58 7.33 -11.98
N GLY A 237 10.96 8.10 -10.95
CA GLY A 237 10.06 8.43 -9.86
C GLY A 237 9.87 7.27 -8.87
N TRP A 238 8.67 7.14 -8.32
CA TRP A 238 8.31 6.09 -7.37
C TRP A 238 7.95 4.79 -8.10
N ILE A 239 8.71 3.72 -7.83
CA ILE A 239 8.53 2.39 -8.39
C ILE A 239 8.08 1.43 -7.28
N GLY A 240 6.98 0.71 -7.50
CA GLY A 240 6.40 -0.18 -6.52
C GLY A 240 7.02 -1.58 -6.53
N PHE A 241 7.26 -2.13 -5.33
CA PHE A 241 7.75 -3.48 -5.08
C PHE A 241 6.85 -4.17 -4.06
N ASP A 242 6.17 -5.21 -4.48
CA ASP A 242 5.33 -6.02 -3.59
C ASP A 242 6.12 -7.23 -3.09
N ALA A 243 6.63 -7.12 -1.88
CA ALA A 243 7.42 -8.17 -1.27
C ALA A 243 6.58 -9.36 -0.73
N THR A 244 5.27 -9.34 -0.86
CA THR A 244 4.45 -10.55 -0.59
C THR A 244 4.46 -11.48 -1.79
N SER A 245 4.40 -10.93 -3.01
CA SER A 245 4.48 -11.69 -4.26
C SER A 245 5.92 -11.82 -4.78
N GLY A 246 6.82 -10.92 -4.40
CA GLY A 246 8.18 -10.79 -4.95
C GLY A 246 8.21 -10.13 -6.32
N LEU A 247 7.10 -9.57 -6.77
CA LEU A 247 6.94 -8.89 -8.06
C LEU A 247 6.95 -7.36 -7.88
N MET A 248 7.08 -6.65 -8.98
CA MET A 248 6.83 -5.21 -9.01
C MET A 248 5.33 -4.94 -8.92
N ALA A 249 4.96 -3.85 -8.26
CA ALA A 249 3.57 -3.42 -8.23
C ALA A 249 3.12 -3.02 -9.65
N GLY A 250 2.07 -3.66 -10.12
CA GLY A 250 1.52 -3.50 -11.46
C GLY A 250 0.13 -2.85 -11.46
N VAL A 251 -0.56 -3.04 -12.56
CA VAL A 251 -1.87 -2.46 -12.87
C VAL A 251 -2.96 -2.74 -11.81
N GLY A 252 -2.92 -3.93 -11.18
CA GLY A 252 -3.85 -4.29 -10.11
C GLY A 252 -3.58 -3.58 -8.78
N HIS A 253 -2.45 -2.89 -8.63
CA HIS A 253 -2.12 -2.15 -7.43
C HIS A 253 -2.63 -0.71 -7.54
N ILE A 254 -3.75 -0.40 -6.88
CA ILE A 254 -4.33 0.94 -6.85
C ILE A 254 -3.95 1.59 -5.52
N PRO A 255 -2.98 2.54 -5.48
CA PRO A 255 -2.58 3.19 -4.25
C PRO A 255 -3.71 4.08 -3.71
N LEU A 256 -3.93 4.01 -2.41
CA LEU A 256 -4.84 4.87 -1.65
C LEU A 256 -4.08 5.92 -0.84
N ALA A 257 -2.99 5.50 -0.21
CA ALA A 257 -2.11 6.41 0.51
C ALA A 257 -0.66 5.92 0.49
N ALA A 258 0.27 6.85 0.27
CA ALA A 258 1.70 6.63 0.37
C ALA A 258 2.31 7.55 1.42
N SER A 259 3.22 7.05 2.27
CA SER A 259 3.83 7.86 3.33
C SER A 259 5.18 7.31 3.79
N ALA A 260 5.96 8.16 4.45
CA ALA A 260 7.21 7.77 5.08
C ALA A 260 7.00 6.76 6.23
N HIS A 261 5.81 6.72 6.86
CA HIS A 261 5.48 5.84 7.97
C HIS A 261 4.14 5.13 7.77
N PRO A 262 4.01 3.84 8.12
CA PRO A 262 2.79 3.07 7.90
C PRO A 262 1.54 3.67 8.56
N GLN A 263 1.70 4.28 9.74
CA GLN A 263 0.57 4.90 10.46
C GLN A 263 -0.07 6.04 9.66
N SER A 264 0.74 6.79 8.91
CA SER A 264 0.26 7.91 8.08
C SER A 264 -0.38 7.45 6.76
N ALA A 265 -0.25 6.17 6.41
CA ALA A 265 -0.91 5.55 5.27
C ALA A 265 -2.03 4.57 5.67
N ALA A 266 -2.40 4.51 6.96
CA ALA A 266 -3.49 3.64 7.41
C ALA A 266 -4.81 4.03 6.71
N PRO A 267 -5.56 3.06 6.13
CA PRO A 267 -6.81 3.33 5.41
C PRO A 267 -7.84 4.07 6.28
N VAL A 268 -7.98 3.65 7.52
CA VAL A 268 -8.85 4.30 8.52
C VAL A 268 -8.07 4.43 9.82
N SER A 269 -8.16 5.60 10.43
CA SER A 269 -7.59 5.86 11.75
C SER A 269 -8.41 6.91 12.49
N GLY A 270 -8.51 6.76 13.81
CA GLY A 270 -9.27 7.66 14.66
C GLY A 270 -9.39 7.11 16.05
N THR A 271 -10.28 7.69 16.85
CA THR A 271 -10.55 7.28 18.23
C THR A 271 -12.03 7.06 18.43
N VAL A 272 -12.36 6.21 19.36
CA VAL A 272 -13.71 6.02 19.89
C VAL A 272 -13.63 6.00 21.42
N THR A 273 -14.74 6.30 22.10
CA THR A 273 -14.80 6.07 23.56
C THR A 273 -14.65 4.59 23.86
N ALA A 274 -14.15 4.26 25.07
CA ALA A 274 -13.83 2.89 25.44
C ALA A 274 -15.00 1.92 25.22
N SER A 275 -14.77 0.90 24.40
CA SER A 275 -15.74 -0.13 24.02
C SER A 275 -15.01 -1.36 23.48
N THR A 276 -15.72 -2.49 23.39
CA THR A 276 -15.29 -3.62 22.56
C THR A 276 -15.86 -3.40 21.16
N ALA A 277 -15.01 -3.52 20.14
CA ALA A 277 -15.41 -3.35 18.75
C ALA A 277 -15.26 -4.66 17.97
N GLY A 278 -16.31 -5.08 17.29
CA GLY A 278 -16.23 -5.99 16.15
C GLY A 278 -15.75 -5.25 14.92
N PHE A 279 -15.06 -5.94 14.01
CA PHE A 279 -14.54 -5.38 12.77
C PHE A 279 -14.81 -6.35 11.62
N ASN A 280 -15.47 -5.87 10.58
CA ASN A 280 -15.73 -6.63 9.36
C ASN A 280 -15.29 -5.85 8.14
N ILE A 281 -14.66 -6.56 7.18
CA ILE A 281 -14.34 -6.05 5.85
C ILE A 281 -14.90 -7.01 4.82
N GLU A 282 -15.61 -6.45 3.84
CA GLU A 282 -16.09 -7.16 2.68
C GLU A 282 -15.62 -6.44 1.42
N THR A 283 -15.03 -7.18 0.51
CA THR A 283 -14.58 -6.66 -0.78
C THR A 283 -15.17 -7.50 -1.89
N SER A 284 -15.53 -6.85 -2.99
CA SER A 284 -16.00 -7.55 -4.18
C SER A 284 -15.55 -6.81 -5.44
N ILE A 285 -15.37 -7.56 -6.51
CA ILE A 285 -15.02 -7.03 -7.82
C ILE A 285 -15.87 -7.69 -8.89
N THR A 286 -16.25 -6.90 -9.89
CA THR A 286 -17.01 -7.36 -11.05
C THR A 286 -16.40 -6.79 -12.31
N ARG A 287 -16.22 -7.63 -13.35
CA ARG A 287 -15.84 -7.14 -14.68
C ARG A 287 -17.04 -6.47 -15.33
N LEU A 288 -16.83 -5.27 -15.82
CA LEU A 288 -17.85 -4.53 -16.55
C LEU A 288 -17.77 -4.87 -18.04
N VAL A 289 -18.92 -5.11 -18.65
CA VAL A 289 -19.01 -5.25 -20.11
C VAL A 289 -18.94 -3.84 -20.71
N PRO A 290 -18.02 -3.57 -21.66
CA PRO A 290 -18.03 -2.28 -22.35
C PRO A 290 -19.41 -2.03 -22.97
N PRO A 291 -19.92 -0.80 -22.98
CA PRO A 291 -21.14 -0.51 -23.71
C PRO A 291 -20.96 -0.94 -25.18
N ALA A 292 -21.96 -1.59 -25.75
CA ALA A 292 -21.95 -1.93 -27.16
C ALA A 292 -21.76 -0.65 -27.97
N SER A 293 -20.71 -0.62 -28.80
CA SER A 293 -20.37 0.50 -29.69
C SER A 293 -21.37 0.64 -30.83
#